data_fb5bf66f954076f64010e2630ac261c8
#
_entry.id   fb5bf66f954076f64010e2630ac261c8
#
_cell.length_a   1.000
_cell.length_b   1.000
_cell.length_c   1.000
_cell.angle_alpha   90.00
_cell.angle_beta   90.00
_cell.angle_gamma   90.00
#
_symmetry.space_group_name_H-M   'P 1'
#
loop_
_entity.id
_entity.type
_entity.pdbx_description
1 polymer ?
#
loop_
_entity_poly.entity_id
_entity_poly.type
_entity_poly.pdbx_seq_one_letter_code
_entity_poly.pdbx_strand_id
1 'polypeptide(L)'
;MVDAAPSRPAGRAPRPGRTVGARQLAALLPDPAGARPAYRHLAQALSTLILDGRIALHATLPAERELAVALGTSRTTITAVYDLLRESGYAHSRQGSGTWTDLPEGRTPRGISRLIGPQDTAIDLARAAPGLPQQTLVDALTQVAPQLAEHAPTPGYHPYGLPDLRAAVAERFTRRGLPTLPEQILVTSGAQHALTLVIGLLCRPGDRVMVENPSYPNALEALRRAQLRTVSVPVTDEGWDIEIIESTLRQVVPQLAYLIPDFHNPTGFLMPERERVRTLRAAARSGTWLVIDETLADLALDVPAPPPFASHATPGGTGQVITIGSMSKTHWGGLRIGWLRAPARLVTELAGQRVATDMGGSVVDQLLALTLLAQAGDLLPARLEQLRRQRAALAAALAEHTPQWTWRLPPGGLSLWVDLGEPVASALAERALEHGVRIESGAYFATDPGLFEQRLRIPYTTPADTLREAVQRMATALADDLTVRSAARRPHWVA
;
A
#
# COMPACT_ATOMS: atom_id res chain seq x y z
N MET A 1 -42.95 -8.55 -15.52
CA MET A 1 -41.92 -8.77 -16.54
C MET A 1 -40.65 -8.16 -15.98
N VAL A 2 -39.79 -8.98 -15.42
CA VAL A 2 -38.49 -8.56 -14.81
C VAL A 2 -37.44 -9.00 -15.83
N ASP A 3 -36.77 -8.01 -16.41
CA ASP A 3 -35.70 -8.19 -17.39
C ASP A 3 -34.55 -9.00 -16.78
N ALA A 4 -34.22 -10.11 -17.43
CA ALA A 4 -33.07 -10.94 -17.13
C ALA A 4 -31.78 -10.19 -17.53
N ALA A 5 -30.88 -10.00 -16.57
CA ALA A 5 -29.54 -9.47 -16.82
C ALA A 5 -28.77 -10.37 -17.81
N PRO A 6 -28.04 -9.80 -18.79
CA PRO A 6 -27.32 -10.60 -19.79
C PRO A 6 -26.17 -11.38 -19.12
N SER A 7 -26.14 -12.67 -19.40
CA SER A 7 -25.04 -13.58 -19.05
C SER A 7 -23.72 -13.07 -19.64
N ARG A 8 -22.70 -12.93 -18.81
CA ARG A 8 -21.34 -12.62 -19.25
C ARG A 8 -20.86 -13.68 -20.27
N PRO A 9 -20.27 -13.25 -21.40
CA PRO A 9 -19.63 -14.18 -22.30
C PRO A 9 -18.48 -14.87 -21.61
N ALA A 10 -18.32 -16.17 -21.79
CA ALA A 10 -17.21 -16.97 -21.30
C ALA A 10 -15.87 -16.29 -21.70
N GLY A 11 -15.13 -15.79 -20.72
CA GLY A 11 -13.92 -15.01 -20.90
C GLY A 11 -12.88 -15.83 -21.65
N ARG A 12 -12.31 -15.22 -22.68
CA ARG A 12 -11.13 -15.73 -23.40
C ARG A 12 -10.03 -15.93 -22.35
N ALA A 13 -9.53 -17.17 -22.19
CA ALA A 13 -8.46 -17.47 -21.25
C ALA A 13 -7.32 -16.45 -21.39
N PRO A 14 -6.80 -15.87 -20.30
CA PRO A 14 -5.75 -14.89 -20.35
C PRO A 14 -4.52 -15.50 -21.06
N ARG A 15 -3.88 -14.73 -21.93
CA ARG A 15 -2.63 -15.16 -22.57
C ARG A 15 -1.55 -15.20 -21.49
N PRO A 16 -0.77 -16.30 -21.34
CA PRO A 16 0.34 -16.34 -20.39
C PRO A 16 1.30 -15.20 -20.68
N GLY A 17 1.49 -14.33 -19.67
CA GLY A 17 2.20 -13.07 -19.88
C GLY A 17 3.71 -13.12 -19.64
N ARG A 18 4.16 -13.89 -18.66
CA ARG A 18 5.58 -14.00 -18.26
C ARG A 18 5.91 -15.48 -18.03
N THR A 19 7.13 -15.89 -18.36
CA THR A 19 7.63 -17.22 -18.03
C THR A 19 8.59 -17.10 -16.85
N VAL A 20 8.40 -17.92 -15.83
CA VAL A 20 9.31 -18.01 -14.68
C VAL A 20 10.41 -19.01 -15.02
N GLY A 21 11.68 -18.62 -14.90
CA GLY A 21 12.80 -19.50 -15.16
C GLY A 21 12.97 -20.58 -14.06
N ALA A 22 13.31 -21.82 -14.46
CA ALA A 22 13.44 -22.92 -13.52
C ALA A 22 14.48 -22.66 -12.39
N ARG A 23 15.63 -22.04 -12.73
CA ARG A 23 16.66 -21.67 -11.74
C ARG A 23 16.20 -20.54 -10.82
N GLN A 24 15.48 -19.57 -11.35
CA GLN A 24 14.92 -18.47 -10.59
C GLN A 24 13.89 -19.00 -9.58
N LEU A 25 13.00 -19.90 -10.03
CA LEU A 25 12.01 -20.51 -9.16
C LEU A 25 12.65 -21.39 -8.10
N ALA A 26 13.65 -22.17 -8.46
CA ALA A 26 14.38 -23.03 -7.52
C ALA A 26 15.08 -22.23 -6.41
N ALA A 27 15.59 -21.04 -6.71
CA ALA A 27 16.22 -20.17 -5.70
C ALA A 27 15.22 -19.59 -4.68
N LEU A 28 13.93 -19.59 -4.98
CA LEU A 28 12.86 -19.12 -4.10
C LEU A 28 12.21 -20.23 -3.29
N LEU A 29 12.49 -21.50 -3.62
CA LEU A 29 11.88 -22.66 -2.99
C LEU A 29 12.80 -23.29 -1.94
N PRO A 30 12.24 -23.88 -0.88
CA PRO A 30 13.02 -24.61 0.13
C PRO A 30 13.65 -25.87 -0.47
N ASP A 31 14.73 -26.33 0.17
CA ASP A 31 15.38 -27.61 -0.18
C ASP A 31 14.39 -28.78 -0.06
N PRO A 32 14.16 -29.55 -1.14
CA PRO A 32 13.27 -30.71 -1.13
C PRO A 32 13.66 -31.79 -0.10
N ALA A 33 14.93 -31.87 0.30
CA ALA A 33 15.41 -32.86 1.26
C ALA A 33 14.98 -32.55 2.70
N GLY A 34 14.54 -31.33 2.99
CA GLY A 34 14.25 -30.85 4.36
C GLY A 34 12.91 -31.32 4.95
N ALA A 35 11.97 -31.83 4.15
CA ALA A 35 10.64 -32.22 4.64
C ALA A 35 10.07 -33.45 3.92
N ARG A 36 9.28 -34.26 4.64
CA ARG A 36 8.58 -35.43 4.06
C ARG A 36 7.09 -35.33 4.33
N PRO A 37 6.22 -35.44 3.29
CA PRO A 37 6.57 -35.64 1.89
C PRO A 37 6.96 -34.34 1.18
N ALA A 38 8.08 -34.34 0.46
CA ALA A 38 8.69 -33.18 -0.17
C ALA A 38 7.73 -32.42 -1.12
N TYR A 39 6.89 -33.12 -1.88
CA TYR A 39 5.98 -32.50 -2.83
C TYR A 39 4.93 -31.58 -2.15
N ARG A 40 4.45 -31.94 -0.94
CA ARG A 40 3.50 -31.08 -0.20
C ARG A 40 4.14 -29.81 0.27
N HIS A 41 5.36 -29.92 0.80
CA HIS A 41 6.12 -28.76 1.26
C HIS A 41 6.45 -27.79 0.11
N LEU A 42 6.88 -28.33 -1.03
CA LEU A 42 7.11 -27.53 -2.24
C LEU A 42 5.84 -26.90 -2.80
N ALA A 43 4.72 -27.61 -2.81
CA ALA A 43 3.44 -27.08 -3.27
C ALA A 43 2.97 -25.94 -2.34
N GLN A 44 3.11 -26.11 -1.04
CA GLN A 44 2.79 -25.06 -0.05
C GLN A 44 3.68 -23.83 -0.26
N ALA A 45 4.98 -24.01 -0.43
CA ALA A 45 5.90 -22.91 -0.68
C ALA A 45 5.56 -22.17 -1.99
N LEU A 46 5.23 -22.90 -3.07
CA LEU A 46 4.78 -22.32 -4.33
C LEU A 46 3.46 -21.55 -4.18
N SER A 47 2.49 -22.10 -3.46
CA SER A 47 1.23 -21.40 -3.17
C SER A 47 1.47 -20.10 -2.42
N THR A 48 2.37 -20.11 -1.43
CA THR A 48 2.77 -18.91 -0.67
C THR A 48 3.44 -17.89 -1.59
N LEU A 49 4.36 -18.30 -2.47
CA LEU A 49 5.01 -17.40 -3.43
C LEU A 49 4.02 -16.76 -4.41
N ILE A 50 2.95 -17.48 -4.79
CA ILE A 50 1.86 -16.95 -5.62
C ILE A 50 1.03 -15.98 -4.79
N LEU A 51 0.64 -16.32 -3.56
CA LEU A 51 -0.15 -15.50 -2.66
C LEU A 51 0.56 -14.19 -2.25
N ASP A 52 1.89 -14.23 -2.11
CA ASP A 52 2.72 -13.06 -1.81
C ASP A 52 3.04 -12.20 -3.06
N GLY A 53 2.56 -12.62 -4.24
CA GLY A 53 2.84 -11.90 -5.49
C GLY A 53 4.30 -11.99 -5.96
N ARG A 54 5.13 -12.83 -5.32
CA ARG A 54 6.53 -13.08 -5.73
C ARG A 54 6.60 -13.85 -7.04
N ILE A 55 5.57 -14.63 -7.33
CA ILE A 55 5.29 -15.22 -8.65
C ILE A 55 4.02 -14.55 -9.16
N ALA A 56 4.10 -13.86 -10.30
CA ALA A 56 2.97 -13.15 -10.88
C ALA A 56 1.83 -14.12 -11.25
N LEU A 57 0.59 -13.67 -11.19
CA LEU A 57 -0.56 -14.42 -11.73
C LEU A 57 -0.45 -14.53 -13.24
N HIS A 58 -0.98 -15.63 -13.77
CA HIS A 58 -0.92 -16.00 -15.19
C HIS A 58 0.51 -16.13 -15.73
N ALA A 59 1.51 -16.30 -14.84
CA ALA A 59 2.87 -16.62 -15.24
C ALA A 59 3.01 -18.10 -15.61
N THR A 60 3.68 -18.38 -16.70
CA THR A 60 3.98 -19.77 -17.10
C THR A 60 5.05 -20.34 -16.18
N LEU A 61 4.73 -21.42 -15.48
CA LEU A 61 5.68 -22.19 -14.70
C LEU A 61 6.63 -22.97 -15.60
N PRO A 62 7.89 -23.24 -15.16
CA PRO A 62 8.84 -24.01 -15.92
C PRO A 62 8.35 -25.44 -16.18
N ALA A 63 8.85 -26.08 -17.21
CA ALA A 63 8.56 -27.48 -17.46
C ALA A 63 8.97 -28.34 -16.26
N GLU A 64 8.14 -29.36 -15.93
CA GLU A 64 8.42 -30.24 -14.77
C GLU A 64 9.83 -30.81 -14.75
N ARG A 65 10.37 -31.16 -15.92
CA ARG A 65 11.74 -31.69 -16.06
C ARG A 65 12.79 -30.63 -15.73
N GLU A 66 12.59 -29.41 -16.14
CA GLU A 66 13.52 -28.30 -15.90
C GLU A 66 13.57 -27.92 -14.42
N LEU A 67 12.39 -27.84 -13.77
CA LEU A 67 12.31 -27.52 -12.36
C LEU A 67 12.86 -28.67 -11.50
N ALA A 68 12.62 -29.94 -11.88
CA ALA A 68 13.17 -31.11 -11.20
C ALA A 68 14.71 -31.08 -11.20
N VAL A 69 15.31 -30.76 -12.34
CA VAL A 69 16.77 -30.62 -12.48
C VAL A 69 17.29 -29.46 -11.63
N ALA A 70 16.61 -28.32 -11.64
CA ALA A 70 17.02 -27.11 -10.89
C ALA A 70 16.96 -27.31 -9.37
N LEU A 71 16.01 -28.12 -8.87
CA LEU A 71 15.83 -28.45 -7.45
C LEU A 71 16.55 -29.73 -7.01
N GLY A 72 17.22 -30.45 -7.91
CA GLY A 72 17.87 -31.72 -7.56
C GLY A 72 16.90 -32.83 -7.11
N THR A 73 15.64 -32.81 -7.59
CA THR A 73 14.60 -33.75 -7.20
C THR A 73 14.07 -34.56 -8.39
N SER A 74 13.17 -35.54 -8.14
CA SER A 74 12.57 -36.34 -9.20
C SER A 74 11.50 -35.57 -9.98
N ARG A 75 11.36 -35.89 -11.29
CA ARG A 75 10.25 -35.35 -12.10
C ARG A 75 8.89 -35.69 -11.49
N THR A 76 8.73 -36.91 -10.97
CA THR A 76 7.48 -37.36 -10.34
C THR A 76 7.12 -36.51 -9.12
N THR A 77 8.11 -36.02 -8.36
CA THR A 77 7.89 -35.10 -7.24
C THR A 77 7.31 -33.76 -7.78
N ILE A 78 7.88 -33.19 -8.84
CA ILE A 78 7.40 -31.94 -9.41
C ILE A 78 6.04 -32.11 -10.08
N THR A 79 5.78 -33.25 -10.73
CA THR A 79 4.43 -33.58 -11.25
C THR A 79 3.40 -33.54 -10.12
N ALA A 80 3.69 -34.20 -8.98
CA ALA A 80 2.81 -34.19 -7.81
C ALA A 80 2.63 -32.78 -7.21
N VAL A 81 3.66 -31.93 -7.24
CA VAL A 81 3.56 -30.50 -6.86
C VAL A 81 2.57 -29.76 -7.76
N TYR A 82 2.71 -29.90 -9.09
CA TYR A 82 1.85 -29.21 -10.04
C TYR A 82 0.43 -29.77 -10.02
N ASP A 83 0.24 -31.07 -9.76
CA ASP A 83 -1.08 -31.67 -9.57
C ASP A 83 -1.77 -31.05 -8.34
N LEU A 84 -1.06 -30.95 -7.21
CA LEU A 84 -1.61 -30.36 -5.99
C LEU A 84 -1.95 -28.87 -6.16
N LEU A 85 -1.13 -28.11 -6.90
CA LEU A 85 -1.45 -26.73 -7.24
C LEU A 85 -2.70 -26.63 -8.12
N ARG A 86 -2.90 -27.55 -9.08
CA ARG A 86 -4.11 -27.60 -9.91
C ARG A 86 -5.34 -27.96 -9.11
N GLU A 87 -5.25 -28.97 -8.26
CA GLU A 87 -6.34 -29.40 -7.36
C GLU A 87 -6.76 -28.29 -6.41
N SER A 88 -5.82 -27.52 -5.92
CA SER A 88 -6.07 -26.39 -5.02
C SER A 88 -6.35 -25.06 -5.74
N GLY A 89 -6.37 -25.05 -7.08
CA GLY A 89 -6.72 -23.87 -7.90
C GLY A 89 -5.62 -22.81 -8.06
N TYR A 90 -4.39 -23.10 -7.59
CA TYR A 90 -3.24 -22.18 -7.74
C TYR A 90 -2.55 -22.30 -9.10
N ALA A 91 -2.91 -23.27 -9.90
CA ALA A 91 -2.40 -23.41 -11.25
C ALA A 91 -3.44 -24.00 -12.21
N HIS A 92 -3.32 -23.65 -13.47
CA HIS A 92 -4.06 -24.26 -14.58
C HIS A 92 -3.10 -24.80 -15.63
N SER A 93 -3.52 -25.86 -16.34
CA SER A 93 -2.75 -26.42 -17.45
C SER A 93 -3.62 -26.57 -18.67
N ARG A 94 -3.01 -26.39 -19.84
CA ARG A 94 -3.65 -26.70 -21.13
C ARG A 94 -2.65 -27.42 -22.02
N GLN A 95 -3.08 -28.46 -22.67
CA GLN A 95 -2.26 -29.21 -23.59
C GLN A 95 -1.66 -28.30 -24.67
N GLY A 96 -0.35 -28.31 -24.82
CA GLY A 96 0.38 -27.46 -25.74
C GLY A 96 0.69 -26.03 -25.23
N SER A 97 0.13 -25.58 -24.08
CA SER A 97 0.36 -24.22 -23.54
C SER A 97 1.09 -24.19 -22.21
N GLY A 98 1.41 -25.35 -21.62
CA GLY A 98 2.09 -25.45 -20.34
C GLY A 98 1.16 -25.29 -19.13
N THR A 99 1.78 -25.08 -17.97
CA THR A 99 1.11 -24.81 -16.69
C THR A 99 1.36 -23.36 -16.31
N TRP A 100 0.33 -22.62 -15.89
CA TRP A 100 0.45 -21.24 -15.44
C TRP A 100 -0.22 -21.06 -14.08
N THR A 101 0.24 -20.05 -13.35
CA THR A 101 -0.26 -19.69 -12.02
C THR A 101 -1.64 -19.05 -12.11
N ASP A 102 -2.48 -19.32 -11.13
CA ASP A 102 -3.81 -18.72 -10.95
C ASP A 102 -4.15 -18.68 -9.46
N LEU A 103 -5.37 -18.25 -9.13
CA LEU A 103 -5.93 -18.28 -7.79
C LEU A 103 -7.18 -19.13 -7.74
N PRO A 104 -7.46 -19.82 -6.61
CA PRO A 104 -8.68 -20.58 -6.41
C PRO A 104 -9.93 -19.74 -6.68
N GLU A 105 -10.92 -20.30 -7.37
CA GLU A 105 -12.20 -19.64 -7.65
C GLU A 105 -12.91 -19.21 -6.35
N GLY A 106 -13.57 -18.05 -6.38
CA GLY A 106 -14.30 -17.48 -5.25
C GLY A 106 -13.51 -16.51 -4.37
N ARG A 107 -12.20 -16.29 -4.62
CA ARG A 107 -11.36 -15.33 -3.92
C ARG A 107 -11.26 -13.97 -4.60
N THR A 108 -12.28 -13.51 -5.27
CA THR A 108 -12.29 -12.17 -5.88
C THR A 108 -12.73 -11.16 -4.83
N PRO A 109 -11.87 -10.22 -4.39
CA PRO A 109 -12.29 -9.15 -3.51
C PRO A 109 -13.36 -8.32 -4.22
N ARG A 110 -14.50 -8.12 -3.59
CA ARG A 110 -15.47 -7.14 -4.05
C ARG A 110 -14.88 -5.75 -3.78
N GLY A 111 -14.27 -5.15 -4.81
CA GLY A 111 -13.65 -3.84 -4.77
C GLY A 111 -14.68 -2.73 -4.64
N ILE A 112 -15.09 -2.42 -3.42
CA ILE A 112 -15.65 -1.11 -3.08
C ILE A 112 -14.86 -0.64 -1.86
N SER A 113 -14.33 0.59 -1.95
CA SER A 113 -13.64 1.21 -0.82
C SER A 113 -14.51 1.14 0.42
N ARG A 114 -14.18 0.25 1.38
CA ARG A 114 -14.86 0.11 2.66
C ARG A 114 -14.73 1.35 3.56
N LEU A 115 -13.97 2.35 3.10
CA LEU A 115 -13.92 3.67 3.74
C LEU A 115 -15.26 4.40 3.68
N ILE A 116 -16.18 3.99 2.79
CA ILE A 116 -17.52 4.56 2.61
C ILE A 116 -18.56 3.56 3.15
N GLY A 117 -18.46 3.21 4.41
CA GLY A 117 -19.48 2.41 5.09
C GLY A 117 -20.22 3.25 6.14
N PRO A 118 -21.41 2.81 6.60
CA PRO A 118 -22.08 3.44 7.74
C PRO A 118 -21.12 3.48 8.95
N GLN A 119 -21.21 4.55 9.73
CA GLN A 119 -20.48 4.64 10.98
C GLN A 119 -21.19 3.73 11.98
N ASP A 120 -20.78 2.46 11.98
CA ASP A 120 -21.25 1.48 12.95
C ASP A 120 -20.53 1.70 14.28
N THR A 121 -21.09 1.13 15.35
CA THR A 121 -20.48 1.04 16.68
C THR A 121 -19.24 0.14 16.73
N ALA A 122 -18.77 -0.33 15.59
CA ALA A 122 -17.60 -1.20 15.47
C ALA A 122 -16.29 -0.44 15.75
N ILE A 123 -15.34 -1.12 16.39
CA ILE A 123 -13.97 -0.65 16.52
C ILE A 123 -13.35 -0.61 15.12
N ASP A 124 -13.02 0.59 14.62
CA ASP A 124 -12.50 0.77 13.26
C ASP A 124 -10.95 0.65 13.23
N LEU A 125 -10.46 -0.51 12.80
CA LEU A 125 -9.05 -0.79 12.50
C LEU A 125 -8.78 -0.83 10.99
N ALA A 126 -9.73 -0.42 10.14
CA ALA A 126 -9.50 -0.27 8.71
C ALA A 126 -8.73 1.03 8.38
N ARG A 127 -8.84 2.03 9.23
CA ARG A 127 -8.25 3.37 9.01
C ARG A 127 -6.97 3.55 9.82
N ALA A 128 -5.84 3.72 9.13
CA ALA A 128 -4.57 4.08 9.76
C ALA A 128 -4.41 5.61 9.80
N ALA A 129 -5.19 6.28 10.67
CA ALA A 129 -5.14 7.72 10.83
C ALA A 129 -5.48 8.09 12.29
N PRO A 130 -4.56 8.75 13.01
CA PRO A 130 -4.80 9.13 14.39
C PRO A 130 -5.74 10.34 14.49
N GLY A 131 -6.47 10.45 15.61
CA GLY A 131 -7.22 11.65 15.95
C GLY A 131 -6.32 12.79 16.42
N LEU A 132 -6.88 14.01 16.51
CA LEU A 132 -6.26 15.18 17.12
C LEU A 132 -6.93 15.45 18.47
N PRO A 133 -6.20 15.81 19.54
CA PRO A 133 -6.82 16.24 20.79
C PRO A 133 -7.76 17.43 20.55
N GLN A 134 -8.96 17.36 21.13
CA GLN A 134 -9.99 18.38 20.92
C GLN A 134 -9.50 19.79 21.24
N GLN A 135 -8.81 19.96 22.39
CA GLN A 135 -8.30 21.25 22.81
C GLN A 135 -7.30 21.84 21.82
N THR A 136 -6.39 21.03 21.27
CA THR A 136 -5.43 21.46 20.23
C THR A 136 -6.14 22.05 19.02
N LEU A 137 -7.26 21.44 18.59
CA LEU A 137 -8.05 21.96 17.48
C LEU A 137 -8.72 23.28 17.82
N VAL A 138 -9.32 23.38 19.02
CA VAL A 138 -9.98 24.61 19.50
C VAL A 138 -8.98 25.77 19.60
N ASP A 139 -7.80 25.53 20.17
CA ASP A 139 -6.75 26.51 20.32
C ASP A 139 -6.25 27.01 18.96
N ALA A 140 -6.04 26.08 18.01
CA ALA A 140 -5.63 26.44 16.64
C ALA A 140 -6.71 27.25 15.93
N LEU A 141 -7.99 26.88 16.02
CA LEU A 141 -9.09 27.66 15.45
C LEU A 141 -9.17 29.09 16.01
N THR A 142 -8.97 29.24 17.32
CA THR A 142 -8.95 30.54 17.98
C THR A 142 -7.83 31.43 17.44
N GLN A 143 -6.65 30.85 17.16
CA GLN A 143 -5.51 31.59 16.57
C GLN A 143 -5.73 31.94 15.09
N VAL A 144 -6.48 31.12 14.36
CA VAL A 144 -6.75 31.33 12.93
C VAL A 144 -7.80 32.40 12.67
N ALA A 145 -8.77 32.59 13.57
CA ALA A 145 -9.89 33.48 13.32
C ALA A 145 -9.49 34.94 12.97
N PRO A 146 -8.54 35.60 13.63
CA PRO A 146 -8.05 36.94 13.23
C PRO A 146 -7.37 36.93 11.86
N GLN A 147 -6.55 35.92 11.57
CA GLN A 147 -5.84 35.80 10.29
C GLN A 147 -6.82 35.61 9.13
N LEU A 148 -7.89 34.84 9.33
CA LEU A 148 -8.91 34.62 8.33
C LEU A 148 -9.61 35.94 7.93
N ALA A 149 -9.81 36.87 8.87
CA ALA A 149 -10.40 38.19 8.59
C ALA A 149 -9.56 39.00 7.60
N GLU A 150 -8.25 38.83 7.57
CA GLU A 150 -7.34 39.51 6.63
C GLU A 150 -7.53 39.00 5.18
N HIS A 151 -7.94 37.75 5.02
CA HIS A 151 -8.23 37.17 3.70
C HIS A 151 -9.64 37.47 3.17
N ALA A 152 -10.59 37.83 4.03
CA ALA A 152 -11.99 38.06 3.66
C ALA A 152 -12.22 39.13 2.57
N PRO A 153 -11.43 40.24 2.49
CA PRO A 153 -11.55 41.21 1.42
C PRO A 153 -11.04 40.74 0.06
N THR A 154 -10.39 39.60 -0.04
CA THR A 154 -9.83 39.03 -1.28
C THR A 154 -10.77 37.99 -1.87
N PRO A 155 -10.63 37.63 -3.18
CA PRO A 155 -11.38 36.49 -3.74
C PRO A 155 -11.10 35.14 -3.10
N GLY A 156 -10.02 34.97 -2.32
CA GLY A 156 -9.67 33.77 -1.58
C GLY A 156 -9.14 32.61 -2.44
N TYR A 157 -8.92 32.80 -3.73
CA TYR A 157 -8.38 31.74 -4.60
C TYR A 157 -6.85 31.71 -4.57
N HIS A 158 -6.31 30.61 -4.12
CA HIS A 158 -4.87 30.35 -4.05
C HIS A 158 -4.53 29.03 -4.77
N PRO A 159 -4.40 28.99 -6.10
CA PRO A 159 -4.16 27.76 -6.85
C PRO A 159 -2.90 27.00 -6.43
N TYR A 160 -1.85 27.73 -6.02
CA TYR A 160 -0.60 27.16 -5.48
C TYR A 160 -0.70 26.82 -3.99
N GLY A 161 -1.68 27.37 -3.28
CA GLY A 161 -1.76 27.43 -1.82
C GLY A 161 -1.26 28.75 -1.27
N LEU A 162 -1.55 29.01 0.01
CA LEU A 162 -1.11 30.22 0.71
C LEU A 162 0.43 30.34 0.69
N PRO A 163 0.98 31.52 0.41
CA PRO A 163 2.43 31.74 0.35
C PRO A 163 3.16 31.29 1.63
N ASP A 164 2.61 31.60 2.80
CA ASP A 164 3.22 31.27 4.09
C ASP A 164 3.24 29.76 4.35
N LEU A 165 2.18 29.05 3.95
CA LEU A 165 2.15 27.59 4.08
C LEU A 165 3.15 26.93 3.12
N ARG A 166 3.28 27.43 1.89
CA ARG A 166 4.28 26.97 0.93
C ARG A 166 5.69 27.21 1.46
N ALA A 167 5.96 28.38 2.05
CA ALA A 167 7.24 28.69 2.67
C ALA A 167 7.54 27.78 3.86
N ALA A 168 6.57 27.53 4.75
CA ALA A 168 6.72 26.62 5.88
C ALA A 168 7.00 25.17 5.46
N VAL A 169 6.34 24.69 4.41
CA VAL A 169 6.59 23.34 3.86
C VAL A 169 7.98 23.29 3.18
N ALA A 170 8.38 24.31 2.44
CA ALA A 170 9.72 24.38 1.82
C ALA A 170 10.82 24.38 2.88
N GLU A 171 10.67 25.17 3.94
CA GLU A 171 11.60 25.22 5.06
C GLU A 171 11.71 23.86 5.77
N ARG A 172 10.59 23.12 5.89
CA ARG A 172 10.59 21.77 6.45
C ARG A 172 11.45 20.80 5.63
N PHE A 173 11.41 20.85 4.28
CA PHE A 173 12.29 20.07 3.42
C PHE A 173 13.75 20.47 3.58
N THR A 174 14.01 21.78 3.63
CA THR A 174 15.36 22.33 3.79
C THR A 174 15.99 21.86 5.10
N ARG A 175 15.26 21.94 6.22
CA ARG A 175 15.72 21.43 7.53
C ARG A 175 15.98 19.93 7.56
N ARG A 176 15.27 19.14 6.73
CA ARG A 176 15.50 17.71 6.57
C ARG A 176 16.62 17.38 5.57
N GLY A 177 17.39 18.36 5.10
CA GLY A 177 18.54 18.17 4.22
C GLY A 177 18.23 18.23 2.71
N LEU A 178 17.07 18.72 2.30
CA LEU A 178 16.71 18.94 0.90
C LEU A 178 16.38 20.42 0.66
N PRO A 179 17.34 21.25 0.24
CA PRO A 179 17.10 22.66 -0.08
C PRO A 179 15.91 22.80 -1.03
N THR A 180 14.93 23.58 -0.62
CA THR A 180 13.65 23.70 -1.32
C THR A 180 13.14 25.13 -1.25
N LEU A 181 12.68 25.66 -2.38
CA LEU A 181 12.09 26.99 -2.49
C LEU A 181 10.55 26.87 -2.50
N PRO A 182 9.83 27.92 -2.06
CA PRO A 182 8.35 27.92 -2.08
C PRO A 182 7.74 27.66 -3.48
N GLU A 183 8.44 28.03 -4.56
CA GLU A 183 8.01 27.80 -5.95
C GLU A 183 7.98 26.30 -6.32
N GLN A 184 8.67 25.48 -5.55
CA GLN A 184 8.70 24.02 -5.70
C GLN A 184 7.57 23.31 -4.93
N ILE A 185 6.71 24.06 -4.23
CA ILE A 185 5.63 23.52 -3.40
C ILE A 185 4.26 23.88 -4.01
N LEU A 186 3.41 22.86 -4.13
CA LEU A 186 1.98 23.00 -4.38
C LEU A 186 1.21 22.42 -3.20
N VAL A 187 0.41 23.24 -2.53
CA VAL A 187 -0.49 22.77 -1.45
C VAL A 187 -1.69 22.09 -2.07
N THR A 188 -2.11 20.94 -1.55
CA THR A 188 -3.21 20.12 -2.07
C THR A 188 -4.19 19.72 -0.97
N SER A 189 -5.37 19.22 -1.35
CA SER A 189 -6.38 18.68 -0.43
C SER A 189 -6.00 17.24 0.03
N GLY A 190 -4.79 17.09 0.58
CA GLY A 190 -4.18 15.84 0.99
C GLY A 190 -3.35 15.17 -0.12
N ALA A 191 -2.55 14.15 0.26
CA ALA A 191 -1.65 13.42 -0.64
C ALA A 191 -2.38 12.72 -1.79
N GLN A 192 -3.59 12.23 -1.56
CA GLN A 192 -4.40 11.60 -2.61
C GLN A 192 -4.73 12.57 -3.75
N HIS A 193 -5.05 13.83 -3.43
CA HIS A 193 -5.27 14.88 -4.43
C HIS A 193 -3.97 15.18 -5.18
N ALA A 194 -2.84 15.29 -4.48
CA ALA A 194 -1.53 15.47 -5.12
C ALA A 194 -1.24 14.36 -6.15
N LEU A 195 -1.45 13.09 -5.77
CA LEU A 195 -1.28 11.95 -6.67
C LEU A 195 -2.20 12.04 -7.89
N THR A 196 -3.47 12.38 -7.69
CA THR A 196 -4.45 12.49 -8.80
C THR A 196 -4.05 13.58 -9.78
N LEU A 197 -3.58 14.74 -9.32
CA LEU A 197 -3.06 15.81 -10.17
C LEU A 197 -1.86 15.36 -10.98
N VAL A 198 -0.90 14.67 -10.35
CA VAL A 198 0.30 14.14 -11.03
C VAL A 198 -0.07 13.12 -12.11
N ILE A 199 -0.96 12.18 -11.79
CA ILE A 199 -1.47 11.20 -12.77
C ILE A 199 -2.12 11.91 -13.95
N GLY A 200 -2.99 12.86 -13.68
CA GLY A 200 -3.72 13.59 -14.74
C GLY A 200 -2.82 14.44 -15.65
N LEU A 201 -1.66 14.90 -15.15
CA LEU A 201 -0.72 15.68 -15.96
C LEU A 201 0.26 14.80 -16.73
N LEU A 202 0.82 13.77 -16.07
CA LEU A 202 1.95 13.02 -16.61
C LEU A 202 1.58 11.73 -17.33
N CYS A 203 0.36 11.21 -17.13
CA CYS A 203 -0.05 9.91 -17.65
C CYS A 203 -1.24 10.02 -18.60
N ARG A 204 -1.30 9.08 -19.56
CA ARG A 204 -2.41 8.86 -20.48
C ARG A 204 -2.96 7.45 -20.30
N PRO A 205 -4.25 7.21 -20.59
CA PRO A 205 -4.81 5.85 -20.58
C PRO A 205 -3.93 4.87 -21.35
N GLY A 206 -3.62 3.73 -20.71
CA GLY A 206 -2.73 2.71 -21.27
C GLY A 206 -1.26 2.83 -20.93
N ASP A 207 -0.80 3.96 -20.37
CA ASP A 207 0.58 4.11 -19.90
C ASP A 207 0.90 3.12 -18.78
N ARG A 208 2.19 2.73 -18.71
CA ARG A 208 2.69 1.82 -17.67
C ARG A 208 3.14 2.61 -16.46
N VAL A 209 2.72 2.16 -15.28
CA VAL A 209 3.11 2.73 -13.98
C VAL A 209 3.67 1.62 -13.11
N MET A 210 4.90 1.79 -12.63
CA MET A 210 5.50 0.88 -11.67
C MET A 210 4.92 1.18 -10.27
N VAL A 211 4.50 0.15 -9.56
CA VAL A 211 3.98 0.24 -8.18
C VAL A 211 4.53 -0.89 -7.33
N GLU A 212 4.63 -0.65 -6.05
CA GLU A 212 4.90 -1.69 -5.05
C GLU A 212 3.71 -2.66 -4.93
N ASN A 213 3.98 -3.90 -4.55
CA ASN A 213 2.97 -4.89 -4.24
C ASN A 213 3.38 -5.70 -2.99
N PRO A 214 2.67 -5.54 -1.85
CA PRO A 214 1.46 -4.73 -1.66
C PRO A 214 1.73 -3.22 -1.74
N SER A 215 0.67 -2.39 -1.87
CA SER A 215 0.77 -0.93 -1.89
C SER A 215 -0.49 -0.25 -1.33
N TYR A 216 -0.51 1.10 -1.33
CA TYR A 216 -1.63 1.89 -0.84
C TYR A 216 -2.87 1.74 -1.74
N PRO A 217 -4.01 1.22 -1.22
CA PRO A 217 -5.17 0.87 -2.03
C PRO A 217 -5.76 2.03 -2.84
N ASN A 218 -5.81 3.25 -2.26
CA ASN A 218 -6.37 4.38 -2.98
C ASN A 218 -5.45 4.89 -4.09
N ALA A 219 -4.14 4.64 -4.01
CA ALA A 219 -3.23 4.90 -5.13
C ALA A 219 -3.50 3.90 -6.27
N LEU A 220 -3.62 2.60 -5.95
CA LEU A 220 -3.98 1.57 -6.92
C LEU A 220 -5.31 1.87 -7.61
N GLU A 221 -6.31 2.30 -6.84
CA GLU A 221 -7.62 2.69 -7.39
C GLU A 221 -7.54 3.94 -8.28
N ALA A 222 -6.73 4.94 -7.92
CA ALA A 222 -6.52 6.13 -8.75
C ALA A 222 -5.89 5.77 -10.10
N LEU A 223 -4.88 4.88 -10.10
CA LEU A 223 -4.24 4.37 -11.31
C LEU A 223 -5.23 3.58 -12.18
N ARG A 224 -6.04 2.72 -11.56
CA ARG A 224 -7.07 1.93 -12.24
C ARG A 224 -8.14 2.83 -12.89
N ARG A 225 -8.62 3.86 -12.19
CA ARG A 225 -9.60 4.84 -12.74
C ARG A 225 -9.03 5.64 -13.89
N ALA A 226 -7.74 5.94 -13.85
CA ALA A 226 -7.04 6.60 -14.95
C ALA A 226 -6.71 5.62 -16.11
N GLN A 227 -7.17 4.36 -16.05
CA GLN A 227 -6.94 3.32 -17.05
C GLN A 227 -5.46 3.05 -17.32
N LEU A 228 -4.61 3.18 -16.30
CA LEU A 228 -3.18 2.92 -16.39
C LEU A 228 -2.89 1.42 -16.19
N ARG A 229 -1.78 0.97 -16.74
CA ARG A 229 -1.30 -0.42 -16.62
C ARG A 229 -0.28 -0.50 -15.50
N THR A 230 -0.66 -1.06 -14.38
CA THR A 230 0.27 -1.28 -13.26
C THR A 230 1.29 -2.37 -13.60
N VAL A 231 2.54 -2.12 -13.24
CA VAL A 231 3.65 -3.08 -13.28
C VAL A 231 4.14 -3.20 -11.85
N SER A 232 3.78 -4.30 -11.20
CA SER A 232 4.08 -4.50 -9.78
C SER A 232 5.52 -4.93 -9.55
N VAL A 233 6.13 -4.41 -8.48
CA VAL A 233 7.40 -4.84 -7.91
C VAL A 233 7.15 -5.31 -6.48
N PRO A 234 7.65 -6.49 -6.06
CA PRO A 234 7.32 -7.03 -4.75
C PRO A 234 8.02 -6.26 -3.62
N VAL A 235 7.28 -6.07 -2.52
CA VAL A 235 7.84 -5.76 -1.20
C VAL A 235 7.63 -7.00 -0.34
N THR A 236 8.72 -7.73 -0.11
CA THR A 236 8.72 -9.03 0.61
C THR A 236 8.93 -8.83 2.10
N ASP A 237 9.03 -9.92 2.87
CA ASP A 237 9.39 -9.87 4.29
C ASP A 237 10.85 -9.41 4.54
N GLU A 238 11.65 -9.32 3.49
CA GLU A 238 13.02 -8.78 3.49
C GLU A 238 13.08 -7.31 3.00
N GLY A 239 11.95 -6.74 2.59
CA GLY A 239 11.84 -5.41 1.99
C GLY A 239 11.79 -5.44 0.46
N TRP A 240 12.41 -4.45 -0.17
CA TRP A 240 12.40 -4.31 -1.63
C TRP A 240 13.48 -5.16 -2.29
N ASP A 241 13.12 -5.84 -3.38
CA ASP A 241 14.11 -6.40 -4.30
C ASP A 241 14.54 -5.30 -5.28
N ILE A 242 15.69 -4.68 -4.98
CA ILE A 242 16.19 -3.55 -5.77
C ILE A 242 16.58 -3.96 -7.20
N GLU A 243 16.94 -5.23 -7.43
CA GLU A 243 17.29 -5.72 -8.76
C GLU A 243 16.05 -5.84 -9.64
N ILE A 244 14.92 -6.24 -9.06
CA ILE A 244 13.62 -6.22 -9.74
C ILE A 244 13.20 -4.78 -10.07
N ILE A 245 13.37 -3.83 -9.14
CA ILE A 245 13.08 -2.41 -9.40
C ILE A 245 13.93 -1.90 -10.57
N GLU A 246 15.25 -2.09 -10.52
CA GLU A 246 16.16 -1.64 -11.58
C GLU A 246 15.88 -2.31 -12.93
N SER A 247 15.59 -3.62 -12.94
CA SER A 247 15.25 -4.34 -14.17
C SER A 247 13.91 -3.87 -14.75
N THR A 248 12.93 -3.59 -13.91
CA THR A 248 11.62 -3.07 -14.32
C THR A 248 11.75 -1.67 -14.92
N LEU A 249 12.47 -0.77 -14.25
CA LEU A 249 12.74 0.57 -14.78
C LEU A 249 13.45 0.52 -16.14
N ARG A 250 14.44 -0.37 -16.29
CA ARG A 250 15.22 -0.50 -17.54
C ARG A 250 14.44 -1.16 -18.68
N GLN A 251 13.65 -2.22 -18.40
CA GLN A 251 13.01 -3.04 -19.44
C GLN A 251 11.61 -2.56 -19.81
N VAL A 252 10.86 -2.07 -18.81
CA VAL A 252 9.48 -1.62 -18.99
C VAL A 252 9.43 -0.15 -19.36
N VAL A 253 10.40 0.65 -18.86
CA VAL A 253 10.45 2.12 -19.01
C VAL A 253 9.08 2.73 -18.68
N PRO A 254 8.60 2.57 -17.43
CA PRO A 254 7.29 3.09 -17.04
C PRO A 254 7.28 4.62 -17.08
N GLN A 255 6.13 5.21 -17.43
CA GLN A 255 5.95 6.67 -17.43
C GLN A 255 6.14 7.25 -16.02
N LEU A 256 5.67 6.51 -15.01
CA LEU A 256 5.68 6.89 -13.61
C LEU A 256 5.96 5.67 -12.73
N ALA A 257 6.62 5.90 -11.60
CA ALA A 257 6.73 4.93 -10.51
C ALA A 257 6.20 5.56 -9.21
N TYR A 258 5.25 4.91 -8.53
CA TYR A 258 4.74 5.31 -7.22
C TYR A 258 5.35 4.41 -6.14
N LEU A 259 6.04 5.01 -5.18
CA LEU A 259 6.78 4.32 -4.12
C LEU A 259 6.50 4.94 -2.75
N ILE A 260 6.48 4.09 -1.70
CA ILE A 260 6.29 4.46 -0.28
C ILE A 260 7.53 4.00 0.50
N PRO A 261 8.68 4.68 0.39
CA PRO A 261 9.95 4.19 0.95
C PRO A 261 10.05 4.33 2.48
N ASP A 262 9.21 5.16 3.11
CA ASP A 262 9.27 5.49 4.52
C ASP A 262 8.15 4.78 5.28
N PHE A 263 8.51 3.77 6.10
CA PHE A 263 7.54 3.01 6.90
C PHE A 263 6.37 2.50 6.06
N HIS A 264 6.71 1.83 4.99
CA HIS A 264 5.84 1.40 3.89
C HIS A 264 4.44 0.94 4.33
N ASN A 265 3.41 1.44 3.68
CA ASN A 265 2.04 0.97 3.91
C ASN A 265 1.68 -0.11 2.89
N PRO A 266 1.45 -1.39 3.32
CA PRO A 266 1.11 -1.80 4.70
C PRO A 266 2.27 -2.43 5.51
N THR A 267 3.45 -2.70 4.95
CA THR A 267 4.45 -3.61 5.52
C THR A 267 5.28 -3.01 6.67
N GLY A 268 5.31 -1.67 6.79
CA GLY A 268 6.10 -0.96 7.81
C GLY A 268 7.62 -0.95 7.56
N PHE A 269 8.09 -1.36 6.38
CA PHE A 269 9.50 -1.31 6.03
C PHE A 269 10.00 0.12 5.81
N LEU A 270 11.26 0.36 6.12
CA LEU A 270 12.00 1.57 5.80
C LEU A 270 13.04 1.23 4.74
N MET A 271 12.98 1.88 3.57
CA MET A 271 13.92 1.61 2.48
C MET A 271 15.32 2.10 2.86
N PRO A 272 16.35 1.23 2.80
CA PRO A 272 17.73 1.61 3.08
C PRO A 272 18.25 2.68 2.12
N GLU A 273 19.17 3.52 2.57
CA GLU A 273 19.77 4.58 1.77
C GLU A 273 20.38 4.09 0.45
N ARG A 274 21.11 2.98 0.50
CA ARG A 274 21.71 2.37 -0.70
C ARG A 274 20.67 2.07 -1.77
N GLU A 275 19.50 1.59 -1.38
CA GLU A 275 18.41 1.24 -2.30
C GLU A 275 17.72 2.49 -2.86
N ARG A 276 17.59 3.55 -2.05
CA ARG A 276 17.11 4.87 -2.51
C ARG A 276 18.00 5.43 -3.63
N VAL A 277 19.32 5.42 -3.42
CA VAL A 277 20.30 5.88 -4.41
C VAL A 277 20.24 5.06 -5.69
N ARG A 278 20.14 3.74 -5.60
CA ARG A 278 20.03 2.84 -6.76
C ARG A 278 18.74 3.10 -7.55
N THR A 279 17.61 3.24 -6.87
CA THR A 279 16.31 3.55 -7.47
C THR A 279 16.34 4.89 -8.22
N LEU A 280 16.86 5.94 -7.59
CA LEU A 280 17.00 7.26 -8.21
C LEU A 280 17.84 7.22 -9.50
N ARG A 281 18.98 6.53 -9.45
CA ARG A 281 19.87 6.37 -10.62
C ARG A 281 19.19 5.57 -11.75
N ALA A 282 18.44 4.53 -11.40
CA ALA A 282 17.76 3.72 -12.40
C ALA A 282 16.60 4.50 -13.04
N ALA A 283 15.81 5.24 -12.27
CA ALA A 283 14.74 6.09 -12.78
C ALA A 283 15.26 7.23 -13.66
N ALA A 284 16.36 7.88 -13.28
CA ALA A 284 17.00 8.90 -14.08
C ALA A 284 17.47 8.37 -15.45
N ARG A 285 18.02 7.15 -15.50
CA ARG A 285 18.46 6.50 -16.76
C ARG A 285 17.30 6.11 -17.66
N SER A 286 16.16 5.72 -17.10
CA SER A 286 14.97 5.33 -17.87
C SER A 286 14.07 6.52 -18.24
N GLY A 287 14.30 7.71 -17.68
CA GLY A 287 13.41 8.86 -17.85
C GLY A 287 12.09 8.72 -17.11
N THR A 288 11.97 7.80 -16.14
CA THR A 288 10.77 7.54 -15.36
C THR A 288 10.57 8.61 -14.28
N TRP A 289 9.37 9.18 -14.17
CA TRP A 289 9.00 10.04 -13.05
C TRP A 289 8.82 9.22 -11.79
N LEU A 290 9.46 9.62 -10.69
CA LEU A 290 9.23 9.05 -9.38
C LEU A 290 8.22 9.89 -8.60
N VAL A 291 7.13 9.29 -8.16
CA VAL A 291 6.23 9.84 -7.13
C VAL A 291 6.52 9.13 -5.83
N ILE A 292 7.12 9.86 -4.90
CA ILE A 292 7.54 9.36 -3.60
C ILE A 292 6.54 9.82 -2.55
N ASP A 293 5.86 8.85 -1.94
CA ASP A 293 4.92 9.11 -0.85
C ASP A 293 5.66 9.14 0.49
N GLU A 294 5.89 10.34 1.00
CA GLU A 294 6.51 10.60 2.31
C GLU A 294 5.48 10.92 3.40
N THR A 295 4.23 10.51 3.26
CA THR A 295 3.18 10.81 4.25
C THR A 295 3.44 10.19 5.63
N LEU A 296 4.29 9.17 5.71
CA LEU A 296 4.67 8.48 6.95
C LEU A 296 6.07 8.86 7.45
N ALA A 297 6.85 9.65 6.72
CA ALA A 297 8.26 9.92 6.98
C ALA A 297 8.56 10.48 8.40
N ASP A 298 7.61 11.24 8.97
CA ASP A 298 7.75 11.79 10.33
C ASP A 298 7.41 10.80 11.45
N LEU A 299 6.89 9.63 11.11
CA LEU A 299 6.41 8.64 12.07
C LEU A 299 7.50 7.61 12.41
N ALA A 300 8.74 8.08 12.54
CA ALA A 300 9.87 7.31 13.03
C ALA A 300 9.71 7.07 14.54
N LEU A 301 9.59 5.80 14.95
CA LEU A 301 9.40 5.43 16.35
C LEU A 301 10.71 5.04 17.03
N ASP A 302 11.50 4.16 16.40
CA ASP A 302 12.69 3.55 17.00
C ASP A 302 13.98 3.91 16.26
N VAL A 303 13.86 4.67 15.18
CA VAL A 303 14.99 5.11 14.33
C VAL A 303 14.89 6.62 14.10
N PRO A 304 15.95 7.29 13.70
CA PRO A 304 15.88 8.68 13.24
C PRO A 304 14.90 8.82 12.06
N ALA A 305 14.23 9.98 11.98
CA ALA A 305 13.40 10.29 10.81
C ALA A 305 14.28 10.29 9.53
N PRO A 306 13.86 9.59 8.47
CA PRO A 306 14.66 9.50 7.26
C PRO A 306 14.76 10.87 6.59
N PRO A 307 15.89 11.18 5.93
CA PRO A 307 15.98 12.36 5.07
C PRO A 307 15.03 12.20 3.88
N PRO A 308 14.60 13.32 3.24
CA PRO A 308 13.74 13.23 2.05
C PRO A 308 14.37 12.35 0.97
N PHE A 309 13.58 11.51 0.31
CA PHE A 309 14.08 10.58 -0.70
C PHE A 309 14.88 11.29 -1.81
N ALA A 310 14.41 12.45 -2.24
CA ALA A 310 15.07 13.25 -3.25
C ALA A 310 16.44 13.82 -2.83
N SER A 311 16.77 13.86 -1.52
CA SER A 311 18.08 14.34 -1.06
C SER A 311 19.22 13.38 -1.39
N HIS A 312 18.91 12.13 -1.70
CA HIS A 312 19.89 11.11 -2.13
C HIS A 312 20.22 11.21 -3.64
N ALA A 313 19.56 12.09 -4.39
CA ALA A 313 19.87 12.27 -5.80
C ALA A 313 21.24 12.97 -6.00
N THR A 314 21.95 12.61 -7.07
CA THR A 314 23.15 13.34 -7.47
C THR A 314 22.77 14.77 -7.88
N PRO A 315 23.71 15.75 -7.77
CA PRO A 315 23.48 17.11 -8.24
C PRO A 315 22.91 17.12 -9.66
N GLY A 316 21.76 17.78 -9.86
CA GLY A 316 21.02 17.78 -11.14
C GLY A 316 20.08 16.60 -11.35
N GLY A 317 20.11 15.54 -10.53
CA GLY A 317 19.29 14.34 -10.69
C GLY A 317 17.89 14.38 -10.06
N THR A 318 17.48 15.49 -9.43
CA THR A 318 16.15 15.63 -8.81
C THR A 318 15.04 16.02 -9.78
N GLY A 319 15.37 16.20 -11.08
CA GLY A 319 14.43 16.76 -12.06
C GLY A 319 13.18 15.91 -12.35
N GLN A 320 13.19 14.63 -11.98
CA GLN A 320 12.07 13.70 -12.20
C GLN A 320 11.55 13.07 -10.89
N VAL A 321 11.76 13.74 -9.76
CA VAL A 321 11.25 13.30 -8.45
C VAL A 321 10.19 14.27 -7.96
N ILE A 322 9.00 13.72 -7.72
CA ILE A 322 7.87 14.39 -7.08
C ILE A 322 7.69 13.75 -5.71
N THR A 323 7.80 14.54 -4.65
CA THR A 323 7.51 14.06 -3.30
C THR A 323 6.11 14.52 -2.90
N ILE A 324 5.28 13.62 -2.40
CA ILE A 324 3.97 13.95 -1.83
C ILE A 324 3.98 13.77 -0.32
N GLY A 325 3.31 14.67 0.38
CA GLY A 325 3.20 14.67 1.83
C GLY A 325 1.82 15.11 2.31
N SER A 326 1.54 14.86 3.59
CA SER A 326 0.25 15.20 4.18
C SER A 326 0.33 15.36 5.69
N MET A 327 -0.52 16.20 6.24
CA MET A 327 -0.72 16.31 7.70
C MET A 327 -1.65 15.22 8.27
N SER A 328 -2.27 14.41 7.42
CA SER A 328 -3.30 13.44 7.83
C SER A 328 -2.78 12.36 8.78
N LYS A 329 -1.48 12.07 8.78
CA LYS A 329 -0.89 10.98 9.57
C LYS A 329 -0.19 11.48 10.84
N THR A 330 0.37 12.67 10.79
CA THR A 330 1.04 13.31 11.92
C THR A 330 0.09 14.11 12.81
N HIS A 331 -0.91 14.76 12.21
CA HIS A 331 -1.86 15.64 12.91
C HIS A 331 -3.26 15.05 12.88
N TRP A 332 -4.00 15.27 11.78
CA TRP A 332 -5.38 14.83 11.67
C TRP A 332 -5.85 14.75 10.20
N GLY A 333 -6.50 13.64 9.85
CA GLY A 333 -7.03 13.44 8.50
C GLY A 333 -8.13 14.42 8.09
N GLY A 334 -8.85 15.00 9.05
CA GLY A 334 -9.91 15.97 8.82
C GLY A 334 -9.42 17.33 8.33
N LEU A 335 -8.15 17.68 8.51
CA LEU A 335 -7.56 18.92 7.96
C LEU A 335 -7.57 18.97 6.43
N ARG A 336 -7.56 17.83 5.78
CA ARG A 336 -7.50 17.72 4.31
C ARG A 336 -6.36 18.53 3.66
N ILE A 337 -5.24 18.69 4.35
CA ILE A 337 -4.04 19.38 3.85
C ILE A 337 -2.93 18.39 3.55
N GLY A 338 -2.40 18.53 2.34
CA GLY A 338 -1.20 17.90 1.86
C GLY A 338 -0.43 18.84 0.92
N TRP A 339 0.62 18.33 0.35
CA TRP A 339 1.47 19.06 -0.59
C TRP A 339 2.15 18.10 -1.55
N LEU A 340 2.62 18.64 -2.65
CA LEU A 340 3.67 18.04 -3.43
C LEU A 340 4.86 19.00 -3.53
N ARG A 341 6.06 18.42 -3.61
CA ARG A 341 7.31 19.08 -3.97
C ARG A 341 7.78 18.54 -5.32
N ALA A 342 8.02 19.46 -6.25
CA ALA A 342 8.48 19.13 -7.60
C ALA A 342 9.32 20.27 -8.17
N PRO A 343 9.96 20.14 -9.35
CA PRO A 343 10.54 21.26 -10.07
C PRO A 343 9.52 22.38 -10.28
N ALA A 344 9.92 23.64 -10.10
CA ALA A 344 9.01 24.80 -10.14
C ALA A 344 8.17 24.87 -11.43
N ARG A 345 8.76 24.50 -12.58
CA ARG A 345 8.03 24.42 -13.85
C ARG A 345 6.85 23.43 -13.77
N LEU A 346 7.08 22.24 -13.22
CA LEU A 346 6.04 21.24 -13.07
C LEU A 346 4.94 21.69 -12.08
N VAL A 347 5.33 22.38 -11.00
CA VAL A 347 4.38 22.99 -10.04
C VAL A 347 3.46 23.97 -10.75
N THR A 348 3.98 24.79 -11.68
CA THR A 348 3.18 25.73 -12.46
C THR A 348 2.19 25.00 -13.38
N GLU A 349 2.61 23.93 -14.06
CA GLU A 349 1.75 23.12 -14.92
C GLU A 349 0.63 22.42 -14.10
N LEU A 350 0.98 21.85 -12.95
CA LEU A 350 0.03 21.23 -12.02
C LEU A 350 -0.97 22.22 -11.43
N ALA A 351 -0.52 23.43 -11.08
CA ALA A 351 -1.41 24.49 -10.60
C ALA A 351 -2.39 24.95 -11.68
N GLY A 352 -1.93 25.03 -12.95
CA GLY A 352 -2.81 25.32 -14.10
C GLY A 352 -3.89 24.24 -14.28
N GLN A 353 -3.53 22.97 -14.21
CA GLN A 353 -4.48 21.85 -14.27
C GLN A 353 -5.47 21.88 -13.10
N ARG A 354 -4.99 22.22 -11.90
CA ARG A 354 -5.80 22.30 -10.69
C ARG A 354 -6.94 23.29 -10.81
N VAL A 355 -6.75 24.42 -11.49
CA VAL A 355 -7.81 25.44 -11.68
C VAL A 355 -9.07 24.83 -12.28
N ALA A 356 -8.92 23.83 -13.17
CA ALA A 356 -10.07 23.11 -13.75
C ALA A 356 -10.71 22.08 -12.80
N THR A 357 -10.07 21.79 -11.65
CA THR A 357 -10.54 20.75 -10.70
C THR A 357 -11.19 21.36 -9.46
N ASP A 358 -10.49 22.27 -8.74
CA ASP A 358 -10.95 22.81 -7.46
C ASP A 358 -10.57 24.29 -7.23
N MET A 359 -9.94 24.95 -8.19
CA MET A 359 -9.46 26.34 -8.14
C MET A 359 -8.49 26.66 -7.00
N GLY A 360 -8.34 25.81 -6.01
CA GLY A 360 -7.50 25.96 -4.83
C GLY A 360 -8.09 25.30 -3.59
N GLY A 361 -7.28 25.14 -2.54
CA GLY A 361 -7.74 24.60 -1.25
C GLY A 361 -8.36 25.68 -0.36
N SER A 362 -9.16 25.24 0.61
CA SER A 362 -9.75 26.10 1.66
C SER A 362 -8.68 26.94 2.37
N VAL A 363 -8.88 28.24 2.47
CA VAL A 363 -8.00 29.17 3.21
C VAL A 363 -7.98 28.82 4.70
N VAL A 364 -9.15 28.50 5.27
CA VAL A 364 -9.26 28.10 6.70
C VAL A 364 -8.39 26.89 7.02
N ASP A 365 -8.48 25.83 6.21
CA ASP A 365 -7.71 24.61 6.44
C ASP A 365 -6.21 24.86 6.27
N GLN A 366 -5.81 25.73 5.35
CA GLN A 366 -4.42 26.11 5.15
C GLN A 366 -3.86 26.93 6.31
N LEU A 367 -4.62 27.85 6.87
CA LEU A 367 -4.24 28.62 8.08
C LEU A 367 -4.15 27.71 9.30
N LEU A 368 -5.10 26.78 9.48
CA LEU A 368 -5.03 25.75 10.52
C LEU A 368 -3.78 24.88 10.37
N ALA A 369 -3.48 24.45 9.16
CA ALA A 369 -2.29 23.67 8.88
C ALA A 369 -1.01 24.45 9.22
N LEU A 370 -0.93 25.72 8.84
CA LEU A 370 0.21 26.58 9.17
C LEU A 370 0.41 26.71 10.68
N THR A 371 -0.69 26.97 11.42
CA THR A 371 -0.68 27.07 12.89
C THR A 371 -0.19 25.76 13.54
N LEU A 372 -0.72 24.61 13.10
CA LEU A 372 -0.32 23.31 13.65
C LEU A 372 1.12 22.91 13.26
N LEU A 373 1.59 23.28 12.07
CA LEU A 373 2.98 23.06 11.67
C LEU A 373 3.95 23.88 12.53
N ALA A 374 3.59 25.10 12.92
CA ALA A 374 4.39 25.91 13.84
C ALA A 374 4.49 25.28 15.24
N GLN A 375 3.48 24.51 15.66
CA GLN A 375 3.44 23.78 16.94
C GLN A 375 4.00 22.34 16.83
N ALA A 376 4.50 21.93 15.67
CA ALA A 376 4.94 20.54 15.44
C ALA A 376 6.08 20.09 16.38
N GLY A 377 6.90 21.02 16.89
CA GLY A 377 7.95 20.75 17.87
C GLY A 377 7.43 20.12 19.16
N ASP A 378 6.23 20.46 19.59
CA ASP A 378 5.59 19.94 20.79
C ASP A 378 4.64 18.78 20.49
N LEU A 379 3.88 18.88 19.41
CA LEU A 379 2.84 17.93 19.05
C LEU A 379 3.40 16.59 18.55
N LEU A 380 4.45 16.61 17.76
CA LEU A 380 5.00 15.40 17.14
C LEU A 380 5.64 14.45 18.14
N PRO A 381 6.51 14.91 19.09
CA PRO A 381 7.07 14.00 20.11
C PRO A 381 6.01 13.30 20.95
N ALA A 382 4.98 14.01 21.38
CA ALA A 382 3.86 13.44 22.14
C ALA A 382 3.10 12.38 21.32
N ARG A 383 2.89 12.64 20.02
CA ARG A 383 2.28 11.71 19.07
C ARG A 383 3.12 10.44 18.90
N LEU A 384 4.42 10.57 18.71
CA LEU A 384 5.32 9.42 18.54
C LEU A 384 5.35 8.55 19.79
N GLU A 385 5.37 9.15 20.97
CA GLU A 385 5.32 8.42 22.24
C GLU A 385 3.97 7.68 22.43
N GLN A 386 2.87 8.32 22.07
CA GLN A 386 1.56 7.67 22.05
C GLN A 386 1.56 6.45 21.13
N LEU A 387 2.07 6.58 19.91
CA LEU A 387 2.12 5.49 18.94
C LEU A 387 3.02 4.33 19.40
N ARG A 388 4.16 4.61 20.06
CA ARG A 388 5.01 3.55 20.66
C ARG A 388 4.22 2.73 21.68
N ARG A 389 3.50 3.38 22.60
CA ARG A 389 2.67 2.70 23.59
C ARG A 389 1.55 1.87 22.94
N GLN A 390 0.86 2.42 21.97
CA GLN A 390 -0.22 1.73 21.25
C GLN A 390 0.31 0.53 20.45
N ARG A 391 1.46 0.69 19.75
CA ARG A 391 2.13 -0.40 19.03
C ARG A 391 2.52 -1.54 19.97
N ALA A 392 3.10 -1.21 21.13
CA ALA A 392 3.48 -2.21 22.14
C ALA A 392 2.25 -2.94 22.70
N ALA A 393 1.16 -2.22 22.98
CA ALA A 393 -0.09 -2.80 23.46
C ALA A 393 -0.73 -3.75 22.45
N LEU A 394 -0.74 -3.36 21.16
CA LEU A 394 -1.23 -4.21 20.08
C LEU A 394 -0.38 -5.49 19.95
N ALA A 395 0.95 -5.35 19.94
CA ALA A 395 1.86 -6.51 19.82
C ALA A 395 1.68 -7.48 21.01
N ALA A 396 1.54 -6.97 22.23
CA ALA A 396 1.29 -7.79 23.41
C ALA A 396 -0.05 -8.54 23.33
N ALA A 397 -1.12 -7.84 22.94
CA ALA A 397 -2.45 -8.46 22.79
C ALA A 397 -2.46 -9.56 21.71
N LEU A 398 -1.80 -9.34 20.58
CA LEU A 398 -1.66 -10.36 19.52
C LEU A 398 -0.88 -11.58 20.02
N ALA A 399 0.23 -11.38 20.74
CA ALA A 399 1.01 -12.48 21.31
C ALA A 399 0.21 -13.30 22.33
N GLU A 400 -0.66 -12.67 23.10
CA GLU A 400 -1.52 -13.31 24.11
C GLU A 400 -2.67 -14.09 23.48
N HIS A 401 -3.39 -13.48 22.53
CA HIS A 401 -4.68 -14.02 22.05
C HIS A 401 -4.58 -14.75 20.70
N THR A 402 -3.51 -14.52 19.93
CA THR A 402 -3.29 -15.14 18.61
C THR A 402 -1.83 -15.59 18.43
N PRO A 403 -1.29 -16.47 19.32
CA PRO A 403 0.12 -16.82 19.36
C PRO A 403 0.63 -17.51 18.07
N GLN A 404 -0.26 -18.03 17.24
CA GLN A 404 0.07 -18.63 15.93
C GLN A 404 0.33 -17.59 14.84
N TRP A 405 -0.06 -16.31 15.03
CA TRP A 405 0.20 -15.25 14.09
C TRP A 405 1.62 -14.71 14.26
N THR A 406 2.20 -14.27 13.16
CA THR A 406 3.55 -13.71 13.17
C THR A 406 3.57 -12.32 12.55
N TRP A 407 4.46 -11.47 13.04
CA TRP A 407 4.68 -10.12 12.51
C TRP A 407 6.08 -9.64 12.83
N ARG A 408 6.55 -8.70 12.05
CA ARG A 408 7.75 -7.92 12.38
C ARG A 408 7.31 -6.61 13.03
N LEU A 409 7.98 -6.21 14.11
CA LEU A 409 7.73 -4.90 14.72
C LEU A 409 8.35 -3.81 13.84
N PRO A 410 7.53 -2.89 13.24
CA PRO A 410 8.08 -1.88 12.36
C PRO A 410 8.77 -0.79 13.15
N PRO A 411 9.88 -0.19 12.64
CA PRO A 411 10.60 0.89 13.33
C PRO A 411 9.86 2.24 13.29
N GLY A 412 8.70 2.29 12.66
CA GLY A 412 7.86 3.47 12.51
C GLY A 412 6.55 3.17 11.77
N GLY A 413 5.86 4.21 11.35
CA GLY A 413 4.57 4.09 10.67
C GLY A 413 3.39 3.94 11.60
N LEU A 414 2.31 3.29 11.15
CA LEU A 414 1.01 3.28 11.84
C LEU A 414 0.37 1.91 11.99
N SER A 415 0.94 0.83 11.44
CA SER A 415 0.30 -0.49 11.42
C SER A 415 1.29 -1.63 11.51
N LEU A 416 0.83 -2.77 12.03
CA LEU A 416 1.49 -4.06 11.88
C LEU A 416 0.98 -4.75 10.60
N TRP A 417 1.88 -5.46 9.92
CA TRP A 417 1.59 -6.37 8.83
C TRP A 417 1.73 -7.79 9.35
N VAL A 418 0.57 -8.42 9.61
CA VAL A 418 0.47 -9.67 10.35
C VAL A 418 0.25 -10.82 9.40
N ASP A 419 1.02 -11.90 9.55
CA ASP A 419 0.83 -13.16 8.87
C ASP A 419 -0.03 -14.11 9.72
N LEU A 420 -1.11 -14.58 9.15
CA LEU A 420 -2.06 -15.51 9.79
C LEU A 420 -1.60 -16.98 9.66
N GLY A 421 -0.62 -17.27 8.81
CA GLY A 421 -0.19 -18.62 8.45
C GLY A 421 -1.11 -19.34 7.47
N GLU A 422 -2.36 -18.86 7.29
CA GLU A 422 -3.37 -19.42 6.41
C GLU A 422 -4.07 -18.32 5.59
N PRO A 423 -4.54 -18.63 4.35
CA PRO A 423 -5.15 -17.64 3.46
C PRO A 423 -6.63 -17.39 3.81
N VAL A 424 -6.90 -16.86 5.00
CA VAL A 424 -8.25 -16.64 5.57
C VAL A 424 -8.57 -15.18 5.89
N ALA A 425 -7.69 -14.23 5.53
CA ALA A 425 -7.79 -12.84 5.95
C ALA A 425 -9.10 -12.16 5.54
N SER A 426 -9.60 -12.38 4.32
CA SER A 426 -10.87 -11.82 3.88
C SER A 426 -12.06 -12.40 4.63
N ALA A 427 -12.09 -13.72 4.88
CA ALA A 427 -13.12 -14.37 5.67
C ALA A 427 -13.10 -13.90 7.13
N LEU A 428 -11.89 -13.76 7.71
CA LEU A 428 -11.72 -13.22 9.05
C LEU A 428 -12.19 -11.77 9.15
N ALA A 429 -11.92 -10.93 8.15
CA ALA A 429 -12.37 -9.55 8.14
C ALA A 429 -13.91 -9.43 8.11
N GLU A 430 -14.60 -10.31 7.38
CA GLU A 430 -16.08 -10.38 7.38
C GLU A 430 -16.62 -10.78 8.75
N ARG A 431 -16.04 -11.80 9.39
CA ARG A 431 -16.45 -12.23 10.73
C ARG A 431 -16.10 -11.24 11.83
N ALA A 432 -14.90 -10.66 11.79
CA ALA A 432 -14.51 -9.64 12.75
C ALA A 432 -15.53 -8.48 12.78
N LEU A 433 -16.10 -8.14 11.62
CA LEU A 433 -17.16 -7.14 11.54
C LEU A 433 -18.44 -7.59 12.24
N GLU A 434 -18.83 -8.87 12.18
CA GLU A 434 -19.96 -9.45 12.95
C GLU A 434 -19.70 -9.37 14.46
N HIS A 435 -18.43 -9.43 14.89
CA HIS A 435 -17.98 -9.22 16.27
C HIS A 435 -17.68 -7.76 16.61
N GLY A 436 -18.10 -6.80 15.79
CA GLY A 436 -17.93 -5.38 16.02
C GLY A 436 -16.51 -4.85 15.85
N VAL A 437 -15.68 -5.48 15.01
CA VAL A 437 -14.34 -5.01 14.64
C VAL A 437 -14.22 -4.93 13.14
N ARG A 438 -13.88 -3.76 12.61
CA ARG A 438 -13.61 -3.55 11.18
C ARG A 438 -12.11 -3.58 10.93
N ILE A 439 -11.65 -4.55 10.15
CA ILE A 439 -10.24 -4.71 9.73
C ILE A 439 -10.16 -4.84 8.21
N GLU A 440 -8.95 -4.66 7.66
CA GLU A 440 -8.69 -4.86 6.23
C GLU A 440 -7.77 -6.05 6.00
N SER A 441 -8.20 -6.95 5.10
CA SER A 441 -7.38 -8.07 4.63
C SER A 441 -6.19 -7.56 3.80
N GLY A 442 -5.12 -8.32 3.74
CA GLY A 442 -3.97 -8.03 2.89
C GLY A 442 -4.33 -7.93 1.41
N ALA A 443 -5.35 -8.68 0.98
CA ALA A 443 -5.85 -8.63 -0.38
C ALA A 443 -6.33 -7.23 -0.83
N TYR A 444 -6.72 -6.38 0.12
CA TYR A 444 -7.08 -4.99 -0.18
C TYR A 444 -5.89 -4.13 -0.65
N PHE A 445 -4.66 -4.52 -0.29
CA PHE A 445 -3.41 -3.83 -0.64
C PHE A 445 -2.74 -4.42 -1.89
N ALA A 446 -3.32 -5.44 -2.49
CA ALA A 446 -2.77 -6.14 -3.63
C ALA A 446 -3.04 -5.40 -4.95
N THR A 447 -2.09 -5.50 -5.89
CA THR A 447 -2.30 -5.06 -7.29
C THR A 447 -3.26 -5.97 -8.03
N ASP A 448 -3.29 -7.26 -7.67
CA ASP A 448 -4.14 -8.27 -8.28
C ASP A 448 -5.03 -8.94 -7.23
N PRO A 449 -6.28 -9.25 -7.56
CA PRO A 449 -7.23 -9.85 -6.62
C PRO A 449 -6.72 -11.18 -6.04
N GLY A 450 -6.96 -11.40 -4.74
CA GLY A 450 -6.71 -12.66 -4.04
C GLY A 450 -5.26 -12.88 -3.58
N LEU A 451 -4.33 -11.98 -3.87
CA LEU A 451 -3.01 -11.97 -3.25
C LEU A 451 -3.12 -11.52 -1.78
N PHE A 452 -2.16 -11.93 -0.95
CA PHE A 452 -2.04 -11.57 0.47
C PHE A 452 -3.24 -11.98 1.34
N GLU A 453 -3.96 -13.04 0.97
CA GLU A 453 -5.08 -13.57 1.76
C GLU A 453 -4.63 -14.17 3.11
N GLN A 454 -3.33 -14.39 3.32
CA GLN A 454 -2.75 -14.78 4.61
C GLN A 454 -2.33 -13.57 5.45
N ARG A 455 -2.53 -12.34 4.96
CA ARG A 455 -2.04 -11.12 5.62
C ARG A 455 -3.19 -10.25 6.11
N LEU A 456 -2.96 -9.58 7.27
CA LEU A 456 -3.79 -8.50 7.80
C LEU A 456 -2.97 -7.24 8.02
N ARG A 457 -3.53 -6.07 7.70
CA ARG A 457 -3.01 -4.82 8.22
C ARG A 457 -3.79 -4.38 9.44
N ILE A 458 -3.12 -4.27 10.60
CA ILE A 458 -3.72 -3.85 11.85
C ILE A 458 -3.08 -2.52 12.30
N PRO A 459 -3.78 -1.38 12.21
CA PRO A 459 -3.27 -0.09 12.68
C PRO A 459 -3.23 -0.04 14.21
N TYR A 460 -2.23 0.71 14.74
CA TYR A 460 -2.13 1.03 16.16
C TYR A 460 -2.43 2.50 16.46
N THR A 461 -3.48 3.06 15.80
CA THR A 461 -3.85 4.48 15.91
C THR A 461 -4.97 4.76 16.91
N THR A 462 -5.55 3.71 17.50
CA THR A 462 -6.60 3.79 18.53
C THR A 462 -6.01 3.57 19.92
N PRO A 463 -6.73 3.93 21.01
CA PRO A 463 -6.27 3.72 22.38
C PRO A 463 -5.90 2.26 22.68
N ALA A 464 -4.93 2.07 23.58
CA ALA A 464 -4.38 0.74 23.92
C ALA A 464 -5.45 -0.25 24.40
N ASP A 465 -6.42 0.21 25.22
CA ASP A 465 -7.50 -0.63 25.71
C ASP A 465 -8.44 -1.08 24.58
N THR A 466 -8.75 -0.15 23.66
CA THR A 466 -9.54 -0.45 22.46
C THR A 466 -8.82 -1.46 21.54
N LEU A 467 -7.49 -1.36 21.44
CA LEU A 467 -6.69 -2.34 20.67
C LEU A 467 -6.74 -3.73 21.29
N ARG A 468 -6.62 -3.84 22.65
CA ARG A 468 -6.75 -5.14 23.35
C ARG A 468 -8.13 -5.75 23.12
N GLU A 469 -9.18 -4.95 23.30
CA GLU A 469 -10.54 -5.39 23.05
C GLU A 469 -10.75 -5.86 21.60
N ALA A 470 -10.25 -5.12 20.63
CA ALA A 470 -10.35 -5.51 19.22
C ALA A 470 -9.66 -6.84 18.93
N VAL A 471 -8.45 -7.07 19.49
CA VAL A 471 -7.74 -8.35 19.31
C VAL A 471 -8.49 -9.51 19.96
N GLN A 472 -9.07 -9.34 21.17
CA GLN A 472 -9.90 -10.35 21.81
C GLN A 472 -11.11 -10.73 20.95
N ARG A 473 -11.81 -9.75 20.41
CA ARG A 473 -12.95 -9.97 19.51
C ARG A 473 -12.53 -10.67 18.20
N MET A 474 -11.36 -10.31 17.63
CA MET A 474 -10.81 -10.99 16.45
C MET A 474 -10.45 -12.46 16.77
N ALA A 475 -9.87 -12.73 17.93
CA ALA A 475 -9.56 -14.09 18.37
C ALA A 475 -10.84 -14.94 18.52
N THR A 476 -11.92 -14.36 19.06
CA THR A 476 -13.24 -15.02 19.13
C THR A 476 -13.78 -15.31 17.71
N ALA A 477 -13.71 -14.32 16.80
CA ALA A 477 -14.13 -14.49 15.43
C ALA A 477 -13.33 -15.58 14.67
N LEU A 478 -12.06 -15.78 15.05
CA LEU A 478 -11.21 -16.83 14.48
C LEU A 478 -11.60 -18.23 15.00
N ALA A 479 -12.01 -18.35 16.27
CA ALA A 479 -12.41 -19.62 16.89
C ALA A 479 -13.72 -20.15 16.31
N ASP A 480 -14.59 -19.28 15.78
CA ASP A 480 -15.76 -19.67 15.03
C ASP A 480 -15.31 -20.38 13.74
N ASP A 481 -15.83 -21.58 13.48
CA ASP A 481 -15.38 -22.43 12.37
C ASP A 481 -15.43 -21.72 11.00
N LEU A 482 -14.28 -21.24 10.53
CA LEU A 482 -14.12 -20.55 9.24
C LEU A 482 -14.38 -21.46 8.03
N THR A 483 -14.41 -22.79 8.23
CA THR A 483 -14.57 -23.79 7.17
C THR A 483 -16.02 -24.05 6.79
N VAL A 484 -16.97 -23.83 7.71
CA VAL A 484 -18.38 -24.22 7.52
C VAL A 484 -19.11 -23.35 6.49
N ARG A 485 -18.81 -22.05 6.38
CA ARG A 485 -19.51 -21.15 5.44
C ARG A 485 -18.96 -21.16 4.02
N SER A 486 -17.73 -21.58 3.79
CA SER A 486 -17.22 -21.83 2.44
C SER A 486 -17.93 -23.01 1.76
N ALA A 487 -18.34 -23.99 2.55
CA ALA A 487 -19.09 -25.17 2.06
C ALA A 487 -20.60 -24.91 1.84
N ALA A 488 -21.18 -23.94 2.57
CA ALA A 488 -22.63 -23.66 2.52
C ALA A 488 -23.09 -22.82 1.30
N ARG A 489 -22.18 -22.31 0.48
CA ARG A 489 -22.50 -21.56 -0.76
C ARG A 489 -22.32 -22.38 -2.04
N ARG A 490 -22.40 -23.70 -1.97
CA ARG A 490 -22.62 -24.50 -3.17
C ARG A 490 -24.08 -24.28 -3.61
N PRO A 491 -24.35 -23.86 -4.85
CA PRO A 491 -25.72 -23.85 -5.34
C PRO A 491 -26.26 -25.27 -5.28
N HIS A 492 -27.31 -25.49 -4.50
CA HIS A 492 -28.08 -26.70 -4.59
C HIS A 492 -28.74 -26.71 -5.98
N TRP A 493 -28.23 -27.53 -6.86
CA TRP A 493 -28.97 -27.95 -8.02
C TRP A 493 -30.08 -28.89 -7.52
N VAL A 494 -31.29 -28.38 -7.52
CA VAL A 494 -32.47 -29.24 -7.44
C VAL A 494 -32.77 -29.69 -8.85
N ALA A 495 -32.80 -31.01 -9.07
CA ALA A 495 -33.14 -31.67 -10.33
C ALA A 495 -34.58 -31.38 -10.75
#